data_9a1868cd4a8efd61b1b04969263ae946
#
_entry.id   9a1868cd4a8efd61b1b04969263ae946
#
_cell.length_a   1.000
_cell.length_b   1.000
_cell.length_c   1.000
_cell.angle_alpha   90.00
_cell.angle_beta   90.00
_cell.angle_gamma   90.00
#
_symmetry.space_group_name_H-M   'P 1'
#
loop_
_entity.id
_entity.type
_entity.pdbx_description
1 polymer ?
#
loop_
_entity_poly.entity_id
_entity_poly.type
_entity_poly.pdbx_seq_one_letter_code
_entity_poly.pdbx_strand_id
1 'polypeptide(L)'
;MKPFCLEGNPTVLIGNIVFPTSKDGKNPGPAGAGLHRGGLAMGRLLGGLMAASLLLTLGLVPVAAENPPAPAKSQAPAKTLEGTVSISGAWALYPMTVKWAEEFQKIYPKIKLDISAGGAGKGMADALAGVVDIGMVSRAVYPAEIEKGAWWIAVTKDAVVPTMNAKNPFLKDLAAKGVKRETFIDMYITEKIKTWGEILGTTAKEPVHVYTRSDACGAADTWAGFMGKKQEDLLGVGVYGDPGLTQAVKKDRLGVGYNNIGYAYDGKTKKPLAGIALLPIDVNGNGTIDKEEDCYATRDDIIKAIDEGRYPSPPARNLHFVTKGSPTREVVREFVRWVLTDGQQYVPEAGYITLTPATLKEQMDKLEGKVEVKPEVKPETKTESKSPAQPEGSSGK
;
A
#
# COMPACT_ATOMS: atom_id res chain seq x y z
N MET A 1 -47.99 2.77 -3.00
CA MET A 1 -46.51 2.92 -2.90
C MET A 1 -46.08 2.24 -1.60
N LYS A 2 -45.40 1.10 -1.69
CA LYS A 2 -44.85 0.35 -0.55
C LYS A 2 -43.35 0.67 -0.43
N PRO A 3 -42.77 0.83 0.77
CA PRO A 3 -41.35 1.10 0.93
C PRO A 3 -40.52 -0.18 0.68
N PHE A 4 -39.43 -0.03 -0.06
CA PHE A 4 -38.43 -1.06 -0.34
C PHE A 4 -37.48 -1.15 0.87
N CYS A 5 -37.48 -2.28 1.56
CA CYS A 5 -36.45 -2.63 2.53
C CYS A 5 -35.18 -3.07 1.79
N LEU A 6 -34.07 -2.39 2.04
CA LEU A 6 -32.72 -2.82 1.61
C LEU A 6 -32.20 -3.85 2.61
N GLU A 7 -32.20 -5.13 2.24
CA GLU A 7 -31.49 -6.18 2.97
C GLU A 7 -29.99 -6.09 2.74
N GLY A 8 -29.21 -6.19 3.82
CA GLY A 8 -27.76 -6.06 3.83
C GLY A 8 -27.02 -7.18 3.07
N ASN A 9 -25.97 -6.84 2.36
CA ASN A 9 -25.09 -7.78 1.67
C ASN A 9 -24.23 -8.58 2.66
N PRO A 10 -24.01 -9.89 2.46
CA PRO A 10 -23.10 -10.69 3.27
C PRO A 10 -21.63 -10.32 3.03
N THR A 11 -20.83 -10.37 4.07
CA THR A 11 -19.42 -10.00 4.10
C THR A 11 -18.52 -11.23 4.30
N VAL A 12 -17.45 -11.37 3.50
CA VAL A 12 -16.44 -12.43 3.65
C VAL A 12 -15.11 -11.84 4.15
N LEU A 13 -14.54 -12.45 5.18
CA LEU A 13 -13.25 -12.08 5.76
C LEU A 13 -12.12 -12.89 5.09
N ILE A 14 -11.14 -12.21 4.48
CA ILE A 14 -9.88 -12.79 4.04
C ILE A 14 -8.75 -11.98 4.67
N GLY A 15 -8.15 -12.53 5.73
CA GLY A 15 -6.99 -11.93 6.41
C GLY A 15 -7.20 -10.49 6.86
N ASN A 16 -8.01 -10.22 7.85
CA ASN A 16 -8.32 -8.91 8.45
C ASN A 16 -8.79 -7.79 7.50
N ILE A 17 -9.06 -8.08 6.22
CA ILE A 17 -9.63 -7.14 5.26
C ILE A 17 -11.02 -7.60 4.87
N VAL A 18 -12.03 -6.74 5.02
CA VAL A 18 -13.44 -7.04 4.72
C VAL A 18 -13.78 -6.58 3.31
N PHE A 19 -14.28 -7.51 2.45
CA PHE A 19 -14.74 -7.20 1.10
C PHE A 19 -16.24 -7.50 0.94
N PRO A 20 -17.03 -6.67 0.25
CA PRO A 20 -18.41 -6.98 -0.09
C PRO A 20 -18.48 -8.05 -1.22
N THR A 21 -19.36 -9.06 -1.06
CA THR A 21 -19.55 -10.14 -2.05
C THR A 21 -20.80 -9.94 -2.89
N SER A 22 -20.77 -10.42 -4.15
CA SER A 22 -21.93 -10.47 -5.06
C SER A 22 -22.83 -11.65 -4.74
N LYS A 23 -24.12 -11.52 -5.06
CA LYS A 23 -25.28 -12.32 -4.63
C LYS A 23 -25.45 -13.74 -5.21
N ASP A 24 -24.44 -14.36 -5.84
CA ASP A 24 -24.62 -15.71 -6.43
C ASP A 24 -23.67 -16.73 -5.77
N GLY A 25 -24.02 -17.12 -4.54
CA GLY A 25 -23.28 -18.10 -3.75
C GLY A 25 -23.94 -19.48 -3.69
N LYS A 26 -23.33 -20.51 -4.27
CA LYS A 26 -23.51 -21.89 -3.83
C LYS A 26 -22.22 -22.39 -3.18
N ASN A 27 -22.30 -22.66 -1.87
CA ASN A 27 -21.25 -23.33 -1.09
C ASN A 27 -21.44 -24.86 -1.13
N PRO A 28 -20.41 -25.67 -1.38
CA PRO A 28 -20.41 -27.09 -1.03
C PRO A 28 -19.97 -27.28 0.43
N GLY A 29 -20.76 -28.01 1.21
CA GLY A 29 -20.54 -28.32 2.62
C GLY A 29 -19.36 -29.28 2.88
N PRO A 30 -18.87 -29.38 4.12
CA PRO A 30 -17.73 -30.19 4.48
C PRO A 30 -18.13 -31.67 4.75
N ALA A 31 -17.31 -32.57 4.22
CA ALA A 31 -17.35 -34.01 4.52
C ALA A 31 -16.68 -34.28 5.89
N GLY A 32 -17.27 -35.25 6.62
CA GLY A 32 -16.99 -35.50 8.02
C GLY A 32 -15.61 -36.07 8.34
N ALA A 33 -15.16 -35.79 9.57
CA ALA A 33 -14.03 -36.42 10.21
C ALA A 33 -14.49 -37.28 11.40
N GLY A 34 -14.12 -38.54 11.37
CA GLY A 34 -14.47 -39.57 12.38
C GLY A 34 -13.66 -39.42 13.67
N LEU A 35 -14.36 -39.72 14.75
CA LEU A 35 -13.80 -39.86 16.09
C LEU A 35 -12.97 -41.17 16.23
N HIS A 36 -11.79 -41.11 16.83
CA HIS A 36 -11.19 -42.26 17.51
C HIS A 36 -10.91 -41.92 18.98
N ARG A 37 -11.55 -42.72 19.85
CA ARG A 37 -11.32 -42.82 21.31
C ARG A 37 -10.20 -43.83 21.60
N GLY A 38 -9.46 -43.60 22.64
CA GLY A 38 -8.60 -44.55 23.38
C GLY A 38 -7.54 -43.75 24.15
N GLY A 39 -7.27 -43.97 25.41
CA GLY A 39 -7.56 -44.91 26.45
C GLY A 39 -6.57 -44.63 27.58
N LEU A 40 -7.06 -44.67 28.82
CA LEU A 40 -6.30 -44.44 30.05
C LEU A 40 -5.11 -45.37 30.22
N ALA A 41 -4.01 -44.91 30.87
CA ALA A 41 -3.16 -45.74 31.71
C ALA A 41 -2.66 -44.93 32.89
N MET A 42 -2.97 -45.46 34.05
CA MET A 42 -2.65 -45.02 35.40
C MET A 42 -1.40 -45.77 35.86
N GLY A 43 -0.41 -45.08 36.43
CA GLY A 43 0.80 -45.69 37.02
C GLY A 43 1.23 -44.94 38.28
N ARG A 44 0.90 -45.53 39.43
CA ARG A 44 1.41 -45.16 40.77
C ARG A 44 2.77 -45.83 40.99
N LEU A 45 3.68 -45.19 41.73
CA LEU A 45 4.53 -45.78 42.82
C LEU A 45 5.36 -44.67 43.47
N LEU A 46 5.11 -44.40 44.75
CA LEU A 46 5.89 -44.74 45.96
C LEU A 46 7.36 -44.26 45.99
N GLY A 47 7.69 -43.31 46.86
CA GLY A 47 8.25 -43.61 48.19
C GLY A 47 9.68 -43.12 48.32
N GLY A 48 10.01 -42.34 49.34
CA GLY A 48 11.37 -42.02 49.74
C GLY A 48 11.45 -40.84 50.74
N LEU A 49 11.13 -41.07 52.01
CA LEU A 49 11.56 -40.20 53.11
C LEU A 49 13.07 -40.34 53.34
N MET A 50 13.81 -39.25 53.41
CA MET A 50 15.01 -39.15 54.26
C MET A 50 15.09 -37.77 54.92
N ALA A 51 15.09 -37.81 56.21
CA ALA A 51 15.38 -36.69 57.10
C ALA A 51 16.91 -36.57 57.27
N ALA A 52 17.42 -35.35 57.25
CA ALA A 52 18.73 -35.02 57.82
C ALA A 52 18.84 -33.56 58.19
N SER A 53 18.79 -33.31 59.44
CA SER A 53 19.62 -32.44 60.29
C SER A 53 19.83 -30.97 59.91
N LEU A 54 19.28 -30.19 60.73
CA LEU A 54 19.45 -28.78 61.09
C LEU A 54 20.91 -28.43 61.43
N LEU A 55 21.47 -27.44 60.73
CA LEU A 55 22.62 -26.65 61.18
C LEU A 55 22.33 -25.15 60.93
N LEU A 56 22.05 -24.50 62.04
CA LEU A 56 21.78 -23.06 62.15
C LEU A 56 23.11 -22.31 62.09
N THR A 57 23.41 -21.68 60.95
CA THR A 57 24.47 -20.66 60.88
C THR A 57 23.80 -19.31 60.68
N LEU A 58 23.81 -18.47 61.72
CA LEU A 58 23.51 -17.05 61.63
C LEU A 58 24.56 -16.37 60.75
N GLY A 59 24.24 -16.15 59.49
CA GLY A 59 24.97 -15.23 58.61
C GLY A 59 24.27 -13.88 58.61
N LEU A 60 24.94 -12.84 59.08
CA LEU A 60 24.50 -11.48 58.87
C LEU A 60 24.47 -11.19 57.34
N VAL A 61 23.28 -11.05 56.79
CA VAL A 61 23.08 -10.53 55.43
C VAL A 61 23.09 -9.01 55.54
N PRO A 62 23.95 -8.28 54.84
CA PRO A 62 23.83 -6.82 54.77
C PRO A 62 22.56 -6.46 54.03
N VAL A 63 21.67 -5.70 54.69
CA VAL A 63 20.53 -5.05 54.10
C VAL A 63 21.06 -4.09 53.06
N ALA A 64 20.97 -4.46 51.77
CA ALA A 64 21.18 -3.53 50.68
C ALA A 64 20.05 -2.49 50.75
N ALA A 65 20.41 -1.23 50.89
CA ALA A 65 19.48 -0.13 50.85
C ALA A 65 18.79 -0.13 49.48
N GLU A 66 17.48 -0.47 49.45
CA GLU A 66 16.66 -0.27 48.27
C GLU A 66 16.62 1.21 47.96
N ASN A 67 17.14 1.55 46.78
CA ASN A 67 16.95 2.88 46.23
C ASN A 67 15.43 3.15 46.13
N PRO A 68 14.95 4.31 46.54
CA PRO A 68 13.56 4.68 46.38
C PRO A 68 13.19 4.58 44.89
N PRO A 69 12.00 4.06 44.53
CA PRO A 69 11.56 3.99 43.15
C PRO A 69 11.60 5.39 42.55
N ALA A 70 12.21 5.51 41.35
CA ALA A 70 12.23 6.74 40.61
C ALA A 70 10.81 7.32 40.50
N PRO A 71 10.62 8.64 40.66
CA PRO A 71 9.30 9.23 40.63
C PRO A 71 8.63 8.86 39.29
N ALA A 72 7.48 8.19 39.39
CA ALA A 72 6.63 7.92 38.23
C ALA A 72 6.39 9.27 37.53
N LYS A 73 6.79 9.35 36.26
CA LYS A 73 6.49 10.54 35.44
C LYS A 73 5.00 10.78 35.55
N SER A 74 4.62 11.87 36.20
CA SER A 74 3.23 12.34 36.28
C SER A 74 2.75 12.51 34.84
N GLN A 75 2.02 11.52 34.34
CA GLN A 75 1.26 11.69 33.12
C GLN A 75 0.18 12.71 33.45
N ALA A 76 0.27 13.89 32.84
CA ALA A 76 -0.83 14.84 32.84
C ALA A 76 -2.12 14.08 32.46
N PRO A 77 -3.30 14.39 33.05
CA PRO A 77 -4.52 13.68 32.76
C PRO A 77 -4.72 13.67 31.24
N ALA A 78 -4.75 12.47 30.65
CA ALA A 78 -4.94 12.30 29.24
C ALA A 78 -6.24 13.02 28.86
N LYS A 79 -6.14 14.05 28.01
CA LYS A 79 -7.29 14.80 27.53
C LYS A 79 -8.23 13.80 26.90
N THR A 80 -9.45 13.66 27.43
CA THR A 80 -10.41 12.67 26.94
C THR A 80 -10.94 13.16 25.61
N LEU A 81 -10.26 12.75 24.51
CA LEU A 81 -10.72 13.00 23.15
C LEU A 81 -11.86 12.04 22.82
N GLU A 82 -12.93 12.57 22.23
CA GLU A 82 -14.08 11.78 21.78
C GLU A 82 -14.65 12.34 20.49
N GLY A 83 -15.37 11.50 19.75
CA GLY A 83 -16.03 11.87 18.49
C GLY A 83 -15.70 10.92 17.35
N THR A 84 -16.20 11.26 16.17
CA THR A 84 -15.98 10.48 14.94
C THR A 84 -15.08 11.24 13.99
N VAL A 85 -14.13 10.53 13.36
CA VAL A 85 -13.34 11.01 12.22
C VAL A 85 -13.75 10.18 11.01
N SER A 86 -14.27 10.84 9.99
CA SER A 86 -14.68 10.23 8.72
C SER A 86 -13.54 10.32 7.70
N ILE A 87 -13.24 9.19 7.05
CA ILE A 87 -12.11 9.06 6.13
C ILE A 87 -12.54 8.32 4.87
N SER A 88 -12.22 8.83 3.68
CA SER A 88 -12.50 8.13 2.42
C SER A 88 -11.36 8.25 1.42
N GLY A 89 -11.28 7.35 0.43
CA GLY A 89 -10.44 7.58 -0.73
C GLY A 89 -9.54 6.44 -1.17
N ALA A 90 -8.24 6.70 -1.28
CA ALA A 90 -7.29 5.86 -1.99
C ALA A 90 -7.20 4.42 -1.48
N TRP A 91 -7.40 3.46 -2.38
CA TRP A 91 -7.19 2.03 -2.11
C TRP A 91 -5.79 1.75 -1.58
N ALA A 92 -4.78 2.45 -2.12
CA ALA A 92 -3.39 2.30 -1.70
C ALA A 92 -3.19 2.58 -0.20
N LEU A 93 -3.88 3.57 0.37
CA LEU A 93 -3.70 4.00 1.76
C LEU A 93 -4.71 3.34 2.73
N TYR A 94 -5.77 2.74 2.19
CA TYR A 94 -6.85 2.17 2.99
C TYR A 94 -6.36 1.13 4.02
N PRO A 95 -5.55 0.10 3.68
CA PRO A 95 -5.11 -0.89 4.65
C PRO A 95 -4.27 -0.28 5.78
N MET A 96 -3.40 0.67 5.45
CA MET A 96 -2.57 1.36 6.45
C MET A 96 -3.41 2.24 7.37
N THR A 97 -4.39 2.95 6.82
CA THR A 97 -5.30 3.80 7.60
C THR A 97 -6.15 2.97 8.57
N VAL A 98 -6.61 1.78 8.14
CA VAL A 98 -7.30 0.83 9.04
C VAL A 98 -6.37 0.38 10.17
N LYS A 99 -5.12 0.01 9.87
CA LYS A 99 -4.14 -0.36 10.90
C LYS A 99 -3.89 0.78 11.89
N TRP A 100 -3.70 2.00 11.40
CA TRP A 100 -3.56 3.18 12.26
C TRP A 100 -4.80 3.43 13.12
N ALA A 101 -5.99 3.26 12.56
CA ALA A 101 -7.24 3.43 13.30
C ALA A 101 -7.36 2.41 14.46
N GLU A 102 -7.07 1.13 14.20
CA GLU A 102 -7.09 0.08 15.20
C GLU A 102 -6.13 0.39 16.37
N GLU A 103 -4.91 0.84 16.08
CA GLU A 103 -3.92 1.15 17.10
C GLU A 103 -4.23 2.46 17.84
N PHE A 104 -4.70 3.47 17.14
CA PHE A 104 -5.09 4.75 17.72
C PHE A 104 -6.30 4.60 18.68
N GLN A 105 -7.28 3.78 18.31
CA GLN A 105 -8.45 3.53 19.15
C GLN A 105 -8.12 2.78 20.45
N LYS A 106 -6.99 2.05 20.53
CA LYS A 106 -6.52 1.48 21.80
C LYS A 106 -6.11 2.56 22.80
N ILE A 107 -5.61 3.69 22.29
CA ILE A 107 -5.19 4.85 23.12
C ILE A 107 -6.38 5.76 23.42
N TYR A 108 -7.24 5.96 22.41
CA TYR A 108 -8.41 6.84 22.48
C TYR A 108 -9.73 6.07 22.21
N PRO A 109 -10.21 5.25 23.15
CA PRO A 109 -11.33 4.32 22.91
C PRO A 109 -12.69 4.99 22.66
N LYS A 110 -12.81 6.30 22.95
CA LYS A 110 -14.01 7.09 22.65
C LYS A 110 -14.02 7.73 21.26
N ILE A 111 -12.95 7.54 20.48
CA ILE A 111 -12.89 8.02 19.10
C ILE A 111 -13.32 6.89 18.17
N LYS A 112 -14.24 7.21 17.26
CA LYS A 112 -14.63 6.34 16.16
C LYS A 112 -13.97 6.80 14.87
N LEU A 113 -13.38 5.88 14.11
CA LEU A 113 -12.83 6.14 12.78
C LEU A 113 -13.67 5.40 11.74
N ASP A 114 -14.41 6.14 10.90
CA ASP A 114 -15.22 5.60 9.81
C ASP A 114 -14.42 5.70 8.51
N ILE A 115 -13.94 4.56 8.00
CA ILE A 115 -13.00 4.51 6.87
C ILE A 115 -13.60 3.79 5.69
N SER A 116 -13.54 4.39 4.51
CA SER A 116 -14.00 3.80 3.26
C SER A 116 -13.00 3.97 2.11
N ALA A 117 -12.91 2.98 1.23
CA ALA A 117 -12.12 3.07 0.02
C ALA A 117 -13.01 3.44 -1.19
N GLY A 118 -12.40 4.00 -2.25
CA GLY A 118 -13.13 4.40 -3.46
C GLY A 118 -12.26 5.12 -4.50
N GLY A 119 -10.93 5.11 -4.29
CA GLY A 119 -9.96 5.77 -5.16
C GLY A 119 -9.57 7.17 -4.69
N ALA A 120 -8.39 7.63 -5.14
CA ALA A 120 -7.82 8.91 -4.74
C ALA A 120 -8.68 10.11 -5.18
N GLY A 121 -9.31 10.01 -6.36
CA GLY A 121 -10.23 11.03 -6.86
C GLY A 121 -11.45 11.22 -5.95
N LYS A 122 -12.04 10.09 -5.47
CA LYS A 122 -13.13 10.15 -4.49
C LYS A 122 -12.66 10.80 -3.19
N GLY A 123 -11.51 10.38 -2.64
CA GLY A 123 -10.97 10.96 -1.40
C GLY A 123 -10.75 12.46 -1.50
N MET A 124 -10.19 12.94 -2.62
CA MET A 124 -10.01 14.35 -2.88
C MET A 124 -11.34 15.09 -2.95
N ALA A 125 -12.30 14.56 -3.73
CA ALA A 125 -13.61 15.18 -3.89
C ALA A 125 -14.39 15.25 -2.57
N ASP A 126 -14.43 14.16 -1.80
CA ASP A 126 -15.12 14.09 -0.53
C ASP A 126 -14.52 15.07 0.50
N ALA A 127 -13.18 15.16 0.57
CA ALA A 127 -12.50 16.11 1.45
C ALA A 127 -12.80 17.57 1.07
N LEU A 128 -12.66 17.93 -0.19
CA LEU A 128 -12.93 19.29 -0.66
C LEU A 128 -14.40 19.70 -0.52
N ALA A 129 -15.32 18.75 -0.66
CA ALA A 129 -16.74 18.97 -0.41
C ALA A 129 -17.09 19.01 1.08
N GLY A 130 -16.18 18.63 1.98
CA GLY A 130 -16.44 18.53 3.43
C GLY A 130 -17.35 17.36 3.79
N VAL A 131 -17.47 16.35 2.92
CA VAL A 131 -18.24 15.12 3.17
C VAL A 131 -17.52 14.22 4.17
N VAL A 132 -16.18 14.25 4.15
CA VAL A 132 -15.33 13.57 5.12
C VAL A 132 -14.33 14.54 5.74
N ASP A 133 -13.83 14.19 6.92
CA ASP A 133 -12.78 14.94 7.60
C ASP A 133 -11.43 14.82 6.90
N ILE A 134 -11.12 13.62 6.39
CA ILE A 134 -9.84 13.29 5.76
C ILE A 134 -10.09 12.52 4.45
N GLY A 135 -9.51 13.02 3.36
CA GLY A 135 -9.39 12.30 2.09
C GLY A 135 -8.07 11.55 2.02
N MET A 136 -8.09 10.27 1.67
CA MET A 136 -6.89 9.50 1.33
C MET A 136 -6.54 9.71 -0.14
N VAL A 137 -5.32 10.20 -0.43
CA VAL A 137 -4.87 10.49 -1.80
C VAL A 137 -3.51 9.86 -2.05
N SER A 138 -3.40 9.07 -3.12
CA SER A 138 -2.20 8.31 -3.51
C SER A 138 -1.58 8.81 -4.82
N ARG A 139 -1.55 10.10 -5.01
CA ARG A 139 -0.92 10.84 -6.10
C ARG A 139 -0.57 12.26 -5.65
N ALA A 140 0.12 13.01 -6.49
CA ALA A 140 0.33 14.43 -6.25
C ALA A 140 -1.01 15.18 -6.12
N VAL A 141 -1.03 16.22 -5.29
CA VAL A 141 -2.13 17.17 -5.19
C VAL A 141 -1.96 18.22 -6.29
N TYR A 142 -2.96 18.37 -7.14
CA TYR A 142 -2.87 19.24 -8.30
C TYR A 142 -3.10 20.72 -7.95
N PRO A 143 -2.50 21.66 -8.70
CA PRO A 143 -2.72 23.11 -8.47
C PRO A 143 -4.18 23.50 -8.37
N ALA A 144 -5.02 22.99 -9.27
CA ALA A 144 -6.48 23.26 -9.25
C ALA A 144 -7.20 22.71 -8.00
N GLU A 145 -6.64 21.73 -7.30
CA GLU A 145 -7.16 21.21 -6.04
C GLU A 145 -6.72 22.10 -4.87
N ILE A 146 -5.48 22.62 -4.95
CA ILE A 146 -4.94 23.57 -3.97
C ILE A 146 -5.76 24.87 -4.00
N GLU A 147 -6.07 25.39 -5.19
CA GLU A 147 -6.93 26.56 -5.38
C GLU A 147 -8.33 26.37 -4.79
N LYS A 148 -8.83 25.13 -4.76
CA LYS A 148 -10.11 24.77 -4.12
C LYS A 148 -10.00 24.56 -2.61
N GLY A 149 -8.82 24.78 -2.03
CA GLY A 149 -8.57 24.70 -0.59
C GLY A 149 -8.06 23.33 -0.12
N ALA A 150 -7.52 22.48 -1.00
CA ALA A 150 -6.87 21.27 -0.57
C ALA A 150 -5.65 21.61 0.31
N TRP A 151 -5.67 21.11 1.53
CA TRP A 151 -4.51 21.07 2.42
C TRP A 151 -4.12 19.60 2.58
N TRP A 152 -2.85 19.27 2.50
CA TRP A 152 -2.41 17.87 2.52
C TRP A 152 -1.15 17.67 3.34
N ILE A 153 -0.95 16.45 3.76
CA ILE A 153 0.21 16.00 4.51
C ILE A 153 0.62 14.61 3.99
N ALA A 154 1.91 14.44 3.70
CA ALA A 154 2.44 13.11 3.38
C ALA A 154 2.51 12.29 4.66
N VAL A 155 2.03 11.04 4.62
CA VAL A 155 1.96 10.16 5.79
C VAL A 155 2.78 8.88 5.64
N THR A 156 3.03 8.44 4.41
CA THR A 156 3.86 7.28 4.07
C THR A 156 4.19 7.27 2.57
N LYS A 157 4.96 6.27 2.10
CA LYS A 157 5.22 6.03 0.68
C LYS A 157 4.76 4.64 0.28
N ASP A 158 4.44 4.49 -1.00
CA ASP A 158 4.07 3.24 -1.67
C ASP A 158 4.55 3.27 -3.12
N ALA A 159 4.35 2.18 -3.86
CA ALA A 159 4.54 2.16 -5.30
C ALA A 159 3.47 1.35 -6.01
N VAL A 160 3.33 1.61 -7.30
CA VAL A 160 2.61 0.75 -8.23
C VAL A 160 3.61 -0.18 -8.90
N VAL A 161 3.26 -1.46 -8.95
CA VAL A 161 4.08 -2.50 -9.56
C VAL A 161 3.32 -3.19 -10.69
N PRO A 162 3.95 -3.46 -11.83
CA PRO A 162 3.28 -4.19 -12.91
C PRO A 162 3.12 -5.66 -12.52
N THR A 163 1.92 -6.17 -12.78
CA THR A 163 1.49 -7.52 -12.40
C THR A 163 1.01 -8.31 -13.59
N MET A 164 1.22 -9.63 -13.55
CA MET A 164 0.72 -10.56 -14.56
C MET A 164 0.21 -11.83 -13.90
N ASN A 165 -0.45 -12.67 -14.68
CA ASN A 165 -0.91 -13.97 -14.17
C ASN A 165 0.30 -14.90 -13.91
N ALA A 166 0.35 -15.53 -12.73
CA ALA A 166 1.42 -16.45 -12.36
C ALA A 166 1.51 -17.72 -13.23
N LYS A 167 0.49 -18.01 -14.03
CA LYS A 167 0.47 -19.13 -15.00
C LYS A 167 0.68 -18.67 -16.45
N ASN A 168 1.13 -17.41 -16.64
CA ASN A 168 1.45 -16.93 -17.97
C ASN A 168 2.59 -17.79 -18.57
N PRO A 169 2.44 -18.30 -19.80
CA PRO A 169 3.43 -19.20 -20.41
C PRO A 169 4.80 -18.53 -20.64
N PHE A 170 4.83 -17.21 -20.66
CA PHE A 170 6.05 -16.40 -20.90
C PHE A 170 6.69 -15.86 -19.63
N LEU A 171 6.16 -16.22 -18.46
CA LEU A 171 6.62 -15.69 -17.17
C LEU A 171 8.14 -15.80 -16.98
N LYS A 172 8.72 -16.96 -17.31
CA LYS A 172 10.16 -17.19 -17.13
C LYS A 172 11.02 -16.25 -17.97
N ASP A 173 10.63 -16.06 -19.22
CA ASP A 173 11.40 -15.22 -20.15
C ASP A 173 11.23 -13.73 -19.78
N LEU A 174 10.03 -13.33 -19.38
CA LEU A 174 9.73 -11.97 -18.92
C LEU A 174 10.44 -11.65 -17.60
N ALA A 175 10.55 -12.61 -16.67
CA ALA A 175 11.28 -12.43 -15.44
C ALA A 175 12.79 -12.23 -15.68
N ALA A 176 13.35 -12.84 -16.71
CA ALA A 176 14.76 -12.69 -17.07
C ALA A 176 15.06 -11.42 -17.87
N LYS A 177 14.15 -11.04 -18.78
CA LYS A 177 14.33 -9.88 -19.67
C LYS A 177 13.84 -8.57 -19.08
N GLY A 178 12.80 -8.61 -18.26
CA GLY A 178 12.05 -7.42 -17.89
C GLY A 178 11.28 -6.79 -19.05
N VAL A 179 10.60 -5.69 -18.75
CA VAL A 179 9.84 -4.90 -19.73
C VAL A 179 10.25 -3.44 -19.62
N LYS A 180 10.68 -2.86 -20.74
CA LYS A 180 11.10 -1.46 -20.83
C LYS A 180 9.90 -0.52 -20.70
N ARG A 181 10.17 0.71 -20.27
CA ARG A 181 9.17 1.78 -20.20
C ARG A 181 8.47 2.01 -21.55
N GLU A 182 9.20 1.99 -22.64
CA GLU A 182 8.67 2.18 -24.01
C GLU A 182 7.70 1.06 -24.39
N THR A 183 8.00 -0.17 -23.99
CA THR A 183 7.11 -1.33 -24.20
C THR A 183 5.79 -1.16 -23.42
N PHE A 184 5.83 -0.64 -22.19
CA PHE A 184 4.61 -0.29 -21.47
C PHE A 184 3.82 0.83 -22.15
N ILE A 185 4.49 1.83 -22.74
CA ILE A 185 3.83 2.86 -23.56
C ILE A 185 3.12 2.21 -24.76
N ASP A 186 3.78 1.30 -25.43
CA ASP A 186 3.22 0.61 -26.60
C ASP A 186 2.10 -0.38 -26.24
N MET A 187 2.03 -0.86 -24.99
CA MET A 187 0.94 -1.68 -24.46
C MET A 187 -0.27 -0.83 -24.02
N TYR A 188 -0.02 0.19 -23.18
CA TYR A 188 -1.06 0.90 -22.43
C TYR A 188 -1.52 2.21 -23.09
N ILE A 189 -0.74 2.79 -24.03
CA ILE A 189 -1.02 4.13 -24.57
C ILE A 189 -1.25 4.06 -26.09
N THR A 190 -0.36 3.40 -26.84
CA THR A 190 -0.44 3.41 -28.30
C THR A 190 -1.06 2.15 -28.88
N GLU A 191 -1.22 1.11 -28.07
CA GLU A 191 -1.67 -0.23 -28.44
C GLU A 191 -0.93 -0.84 -29.66
N LYS A 192 0.33 -0.47 -29.87
CA LYS A 192 1.16 -1.05 -30.94
C LYS A 192 1.51 -2.51 -30.67
N ILE A 193 1.67 -2.88 -29.40
CA ILE A 193 1.94 -4.25 -28.97
C ILE A 193 0.61 -4.94 -28.68
N LYS A 194 0.39 -6.07 -29.33
CA LYS A 194 -0.82 -6.90 -29.21
C LYS A 194 -0.53 -8.33 -28.73
N THR A 195 0.71 -8.80 -28.83
CA THR A 195 1.09 -10.17 -28.50
C THR A 195 2.28 -10.22 -27.54
N TRP A 196 2.35 -11.29 -26.76
CA TRP A 196 3.50 -11.57 -25.89
C TRP A 196 4.79 -11.78 -26.69
N GLY A 197 4.67 -12.29 -27.94
CA GLY A 197 5.83 -12.45 -28.83
C GLY A 197 6.47 -11.11 -29.21
N GLU A 198 5.69 -10.06 -29.43
CA GLU A 198 6.21 -8.70 -29.72
C GLU A 198 6.98 -8.12 -28.52
N ILE A 199 6.56 -8.40 -27.30
CA ILE A 199 7.30 -7.99 -26.09
C ILE A 199 8.63 -8.72 -25.98
N LEU A 200 8.64 -10.01 -26.30
CA LEU A 200 9.81 -10.88 -26.15
C LEU A 200 10.74 -10.89 -27.38
N GLY A 201 10.32 -10.32 -28.51
CA GLY A 201 11.04 -10.43 -29.79
C GLY A 201 11.00 -11.85 -30.37
N THR A 202 9.87 -12.56 -30.21
CA THR A 202 9.64 -13.92 -30.70
C THR A 202 8.47 -13.97 -31.70
N THR A 203 8.21 -15.14 -32.25
CA THR A 203 7.07 -15.37 -33.17
C THR A 203 5.79 -15.78 -32.51
N ALA A 204 5.74 -15.79 -31.16
CA ALA A 204 4.53 -16.14 -30.37
C ALA A 204 3.37 -15.21 -30.70
N LYS A 205 2.17 -15.79 -30.88
CA LYS A 205 0.96 -15.07 -31.32
C LYS A 205 -0.06 -14.89 -30.20
N GLU A 206 0.22 -15.38 -28.99
CA GLU A 206 -0.66 -15.24 -27.84
C GLU A 206 -0.88 -13.74 -27.53
N PRO A 207 -2.16 -13.31 -27.45
CA PRO A 207 -2.48 -11.92 -27.22
C PRO A 207 -2.06 -11.44 -25.82
N VAL A 208 -1.78 -10.16 -25.67
CA VAL A 208 -1.65 -9.50 -24.37
C VAL A 208 -3.00 -8.92 -24.01
N HIS A 209 -3.56 -9.33 -22.87
CA HIS A 209 -4.80 -8.76 -22.35
C HIS A 209 -4.47 -7.70 -21.30
N VAL A 210 -4.56 -6.44 -21.70
CA VAL A 210 -4.22 -5.29 -20.85
C VAL A 210 -5.40 -4.89 -19.98
N TYR A 211 -5.21 -4.88 -18.67
CA TYR A 211 -6.17 -4.40 -17.68
C TYR A 211 -5.73 -3.07 -17.09
N THR A 212 -6.66 -2.13 -16.98
CA THR A 212 -6.46 -0.81 -16.37
C THR A 212 -7.56 -0.52 -15.36
N ARG A 213 -7.56 0.69 -14.77
CA ARG A 213 -8.54 1.11 -13.77
C ARG A 213 -9.66 1.94 -14.41
N SER A 214 -10.90 1.63 -14.01
CA SER A 214 -12.08 2.40 -14.41
C SER A 214 -12.44 3.53 -13.43
N ASP A 215 -11.87 3.52 -12.23
CA ASP A 215 -12.07 4.57 -11.22
C ASP A 215 -10.93 5.62 -11.25
N ALA A 216 -11.25 6.85 -10.87
CA ALA A 216 -10.25 7.91 -10.71
C ALA A 216 -9.35 7.61 -9.51
N CYS A 217 -8.16 7.07 -9.77
CA CYS A 217 -7.29 6.54 -8.73
C CYS A 217 -5.81 6.89 -8.92
N GLY A 218 -5.12 7.00 -7.79
CA GLY A 218 -3.69 7.29 -7.80
C GLY A 218 -2.82 6.18 -8.40
N ALA A 219 -3.28 4.92 -8.43
CA ALA A 219 -2.53 3.85 -9.08
C ALA A 219 -2.45 4.08 -10.59
N ALA A 220 -3.58 4.38 -11.24
CA ALA A 220 -3.61 4.68 -12.68
C ALA A 220 -2.89 5.99 -13.01
N ASP A 221 -3.11 7.06 -12.21
CA ASP A 221 -2.40 8.33 -12.41
C ASP A 221 -0.88 8.16 -12.31
N THR A 222 -0.40 7.41 -11.32
CA THR A 222 1.03 7.17 -11.12
C THR A 222 1.62 6.27 -12.19
N TRP A 223 0.89 5.22 -12.62
CA TRP A 223 1.31 4.35 -13.71
C TRP A 223 1.40 5.09 -15.04
N ALA A 224 0.39 5.90 -15.36
CA ALA A 224 0.44 6.78 -16.53
C ALA A 224 1.57 7.81 -16.43
N GLY A 225 1.80 8.38 -15.24
CA GLY A 225 2.90 9.29 -14.97
C GLY A 225 4.28 8.68 -15.20
N PHE A 226 4.47 7.38 -14.90
CA PHE A 226 5.68 6.63 -15.26
C PHE A 226 5.92 6.63 -16.78
N MET A 227 4.86 6.59 -17.57
CA MET A 227 4.90 6.65 -19.03
C MET A 227 4.88 8.09 -19.58
N GLY A 228 4.88 9.13 -18.72
CA GLY A 228 4.81 10.54 -19.13
C GLY A 228 3.42 10.95 -19.62
N LYS A 229 2.37 10.26 -19.17
CA LYS A 229 0.98 10.39 -19.60
C LYS A 229 0.05 10.65 -18.41
N LYS A 230 -1.25 10.79 -18.68
CA LYS A 230 -2.31 10.94 -17.69
C LYS A 230 -3.14 9.65 -17.59
N GLN A 231 -3.90 9.50 -16.51
CA GLN A 231 -4.78 8.33 -16.34
C GLN A 231 -5.72 8.14 -17.54
N GLU A 232 -6.25 9.21 -18.09
CA GLU A 232 -7.20 9.20 -19.22
C GLU A 232 -6.60 8.64 -20.51
N ASP A 233 -5.27 8.65 -20.62
CA ASP A 233 -4.55 8.12 -21.78
C ASP A 233 -4.36 6.59 -21.73
N LEU A 234 -4.64 5.96 -20.57
CA LEU A 234 -4.49 4.51 -20.38
C LEU A 234 -5.57 3.73 -21.10
N LEU A 235 -5.14 2.86 -22.01
CA LEU A 235 -5.99 1.94 -22.77
C LEU A 235 -6.00 0.54 -22.11
N GLY A 236 -7.00 -0.27 -22.44
CA GLY A 236 -7.21 -1.61 -21.91
C GLY A 236 -8.59 -1.79 -21.27
N VAL A 237 -8.83 -2.96 -20.70
CA VAL A 237 -10.10 -3.28 -20.03
C VAL A 237 -10.14 -2.62 -18.65
N GLY A 238 -11.06 -1.66 -18.49
CA GLY A 238 -11.25 -0.93 -17.24
C GLY A 238 -11.87 -1.78 -16.12
N VAL A 239 -11.20 -1.87 -14.98
CA VAL A 239 -11.65 -2.62 -13.80
C VAL A 239 -11.66 -1.73 -12.57
N TYR A 240 -12.71 -1.84 -11.75
CA TYR A 240 -12.87 -1.02 -10.55
C TYR A 240 -12.03 -1.51 -9.37
N GLY A 241 -11.23 -0.63 -8.81
CA GLY A 241 -10.45 -0.84 -7.58
C GLY A 241 -9.25 -1.78 -7.75
N ASP A 242 -8.29 -1.72 -6.84
CA ASP A 242 -7.15 -2.65 -6.80
C ASP A 242 -7.58 -4.11 -6.62
N PRO A 243 -8.55 -4.44 -5.74
CA PRO A 243 -9.03 -5.82 -5.61
C PRO A 243 -9.59 -6.37 -6.92
N GLY A 244 -10.34 -5.56 -7.66
CA GLY A 244 -10.91 -5.93 -8.96
C GLY A 244 -9.83 -6.20 -9.99
N LEU A 245 -8.85 -5.31 -10.10
CA LEU A 245 -7.73 -5.44 -11.03
C LEU A 245 -6.89 -6.70 -10.72
N THR A 246 -6.55 -6.93 -9.44
CA THR A 246 -5.88 -8.16 -9.00
C THR A 246 -6.66 -9.42 -9.42
N GLN A 247 -7.98 -9.43 -9.24
CA GLN A 247 -8.81 -10.58 -9.62
C GLN A 247 -8.91 -10.77 -11.13
N ALA A 248 -8.97 -9.70 -11.91
CA ALA A 248 -8.97 -9.78 -13.38
C ALA A 248 -7.68 -10.44 -13.89
N VAL A 249 -6.54 -9.96 -13.44
CA VAL A 249 -5.23 -10.53 -13.80
C VAL A 249 -5.09 -11.99 -13.33
N LYS A 250 -5.57 -12.34 -12.13
CA LYS A 250 -5.54 -13.73 -11.63
C LYS A 250 -6.39 -14.70 -12.45
N LYS A 251 -7.49 -14.26 -13.02
CA LYS A 251 -8.41 -15.10 -13.79
C LYS A 251 -7.99 -15.28 -15.24
N ASP A 252 -7.24 -14.34 -15.78
CA ASP A 252 -6.80 -14.33 -17.17
C ASP A 252 -5.33 -14.72 -17.29
N ARG A 253 -5.07 -15.91 -17.84
CA ARG A 253 -3.72 -16.44 -18.01
C ARG A 253 -2.79 -15.54 -18.85
N LEU A 254 -3.35 -14.75 -19.75
CA LEU A 254 -2.62 -13.82 -20.62
C LEU A 254 -2.75 -12.37 -20.15
N GLY A 255 -3.34 -12.17 -18.97
CA GLY A 255 -3.61 -10.85 -18.40
C GLY A 255 -2.37 -10.18 -17.82
N VAL A 256 -2.29 -8.87 -18.05
CA VAL A 256 -1.32 -7.95 -17.44
C VAL A 256 -2.05 -6.74 -16.86
N GLY A 257 -1.57 -6.25 -15.73
CA GLY A 257 -2.12 -5.08 -15.06
C GLY A 257 -1.04 -4.37 -14.23
N TYR A 258 -1.46 -3.51 -13.32
CA TYR A 258 -0.60 -2.83 -12.35
C TYR A 258 -1.35 -2.67 -11.03
N ASN A 259 -0.68 -2.89 -9.91
CA ASN A 259 -1.30 -2.83 -8.59
C ASN A 259 -0.43 -2.06 -7.61
N ASN A 260 -1.05 -1.46 -6.61
CA ASN A 260 -0.32 -1.01 -5.43
C ASN A 260 0.34 -2.21 -4.73
N ILE A 261 1.50 -2.03 -4.10
CA ILE A 261 2.27 -3.10 -3.45
C ILE A 261 1.40 -3.98 -2.55
N GLY A 262 0.54 -3.37 -1.72
CA GLY A 262 -0.34 -4.09 -0.79
C GLY A 262 -1.39 -4.99 -1.47
N TYR A 263 -1.60 -4.87 -2.78
CA TYR A 263 -2.50 -5.71 -3.58
C TYR A 263 -1.79 -6.63 -4.57
N ALA A 264 -0.46 -6.56 -4.60
CA ALA A 264 0.41 -7.43 -5.39
C ALA A 264 1.08 -8.50 -4.53
N TYR A 265 1.33 -8.22 -3.25
CA TYR A 265 2.01 -9.11 -2.30
C TYR A 265 1.10 -9.51 -1.14
N ASP A 266 1.31 -10.73 -0.63
CA ASP A 266 0.63 -11.23 0.57
C ASP A 266 1.24 -10.61 1.84
N GLY A 267 0.40 -10.06 2.70
CA GLY A 267 0.82 -9.34 3.90
C GLY A 267 1.59 -10.19 4.91
N LYS A 268 1.34 -11.50 4.99
CA LYS A 268 1.96 -12.42 5.95
C LYS A 268 3.23 -13.06 5.41
N THR A 269 3.15 -13.62 4.20
CA THR A 269 4.26 -14.34 3.58
C THR A 269 5.26 -13.42 2.90
N LYS A 270 4.89 -12.17 2.66
CA LYS A 270 5.68 -11.17 1.91
C LYS A 270 5.93 -11.53 0.43
N LYS A 271 5.45 -12.66 -0.03
CA LYS A 271 5.57 -13.14 -1.41
C LYS A 271 4.47 -12.58 -2.30
N PRO A 272 4.63 -12.59 -3.63
CA PRO A 272 3.55 -12.26 -4.55
C PRO A 272 2.27 -13.04 -4.20
N LEU A 273 1.11 -12.39 -4.31
CA LEU A 273 -0.18 -13.01 -4.06
C LEU A 273 -0.37 -14.26 -4.93
N ALA A 274 -0.94 -15.31 -4.34
CA ALA A 274 -1.24 -16.55 -5.07
C ALA A 274 -2.01 -16.26 -6.37
N GLY A 275 -1.45 -16.67 -7.50
CA GLY A 275 -2.00 -16.43 -8.84
C GLY A 275 -1.53 -15.13 -9.52
N ILE A 276 -0.75 -14.32 -8.82
CA ILE A 276 -0.07 -13.12 -9.35
C ILE A 276 1.43 -13.36 -9.42
N ALA A 277 2.06 -12.86 -10.47
CA ALA A 277 3.50 -12.67 -10.59
C ALA A 277 3.79 -11.19 -10.89
N LEU A 278 4.96 -10.73 -10.49
CA LEU A 278 5.43 -9.40 -10.85
C LEU A 278 6.09 -9.46 -12.23
N LEU A 279 5.92 -8.38 -12.99
CA LEU A 279 6.56 -8.20 -14.29
C LEU A 279 7.69 -7.19 -14.10
N PRO A 280 8.96 -7.62 -14.06
CA PRO A 280 10.07 -6.72 -13.79
C PRO A 280 10.19 -5.59 -14.80
N ILE A 281 10.56 -4.40 -14.32
CA ILE A 281 10.86 -3.24 -15.17
C ILE A 281 12.36 -3.29 -15.49
N ASP A 282 12.69 -3.37 -16.78
CA ASP A 282 14.03 -3.13 -17.30
C ASP A 282 14.25 -1.61 -17.35
N VAL A 283 14.85 -1.08 -16.30
CA VAL A 283 14.98 0.38 -16.06
C VAL A 283 16.03 0.99 -16.96
N ASN A 284 17.15 0.28 -17.17
CA ASN A 284 18.26 0.74 -17.99
C ASN A 284 18.10 0.40 -19.50
N GLY A 285 17.13 -0.44 -19.86
CA GLY A 285 16.76 -0.74 -21.23
C GLY A 285 17.69 -1.71 -21.93
N ASN A 286 18.53 -2.49 -21.22
CA ASN A 286 19.51 -3.39 -21.80
C ASN A 286 18.94 -4.76 -22.24
N GLY A 287 17.69 -5.07 -21.88
CA GLY A 287 16.98 -6.30 -22.23
C GLY A 287 17.27 -7.50 -21.32
N THR A 288 17.81 -7.23 -20.13
CA THR A 288 18.01 -8.22 -19.05
C THR A 288 17.72 -7.57 -17.70
N ILE A 289 17.25 -8.35 -16.74
CA ILE A 289 17.07 -7.87 -15.37
C ILE A 289 18.42 -8.03 -14.63
N ASP A 290 19.06 -6.92 -14.38
CA ASP A 290 20.30 -6.85 -13.61
C ASP A 290 20.05 -7.03 -12.13
N LYS A 291 21.12 -7.26 -11.36
CA LYS A 291 21.05 -7.45 -9.91
C LYS A 291 20.39 -6.27 -9.18
N GLU A 292 20.61 -5.07 -9.66
CA GLU A 292 20.05 -3.83 -9.12
C GLU A 292 18.54 -3.71 -9.40
N GLU A 293 18.04 -4.36 -10.45
CA GLU A 293 16.64 -4.37 -10.90
C GLU A 293 15.87 -5.58 -10.35
N ASP A 294 16.58 -6.64 -9.94
CA ASP A 294 15.99 -7.87 -9.37
C ASP A 294 15.54 -7.64 -7.92
N CYS A 295 14.37 -7.00 -7.77
CA CYS A 295 13.80 -6.63 -6.48
C CYS A 295 12.36 -7.11 -6.26
N TYR A 296 11.89 -8.09 -7.04
CA TYR A 296 10.48 -8.48 -7.07
C TYR A 296 10.15 -9.76 -6.29
N ALA A 297 11.14 -10.45 -5.71
CA ALA A 297 10.96 -11.73 -5.06
C ALA A 297 10.07 -11.64 -3.81
N THR A 298 10.24 -10.58 -3.02
CA THR A 298 9.39 -10.31 -1.85
C THR A 298 8.98 -8.84 -1.78
N ARG A 299 7.94 -8.57 -0.98
CA ARG A 299 7.51 -7.20 -0.67
C ARG A 299 8.64 -6.37 -0.05
N ASP A 300 9.43 -6.99 0.81
CA ASP A 300 10.50 -6.28 1.51
C ASP A 300 11.65 -5.91 0.56
N ASP A 301 11.90 -6.73 -0.48
CA ASP A 301 12.90 -6.42 -1.52
C ASP A 301 12.50 -5.20 -2.36
N ILE A 302 11.24 -5.14 -2.80
CA ILE A 302 10.75 -3.98 -3.57
C ILE A 302 10.71 -2.71 -2.73
N ILE A 303 10.31 -2.79 -1.46
CA ILE A 303 10.33 -1.67 -0.51
C ILE A 303 11.76 -1.14 -0.37
N LYS A 304 12.73 -2.03 -0.16
CA LYS A 304 14.15 -1.66 -0.09
C LYS A 304 14.65 -1.01 -1.38
N ALA A 305 14.26 -1.53 -2.54
CA ALA A 305 14.63 -0.95 -3.83
C ALA A 305 14.07 0.48 -4.02
N ILE A 306 12.86 0.74 -3.52
CA ILE A 306 12.24 2.08 -3.55
C ILE A 306 12.97 3.02 -2.60
N ASP A 307 13.32 2.57 -1.41
CA ASP A 307 14.03 3.39 -0.41
C ASP A 307 15.45 3.75 -0.89
N GLU A 308 16.11 2.82 -1.55
CA GLU A 308 17.44 3.01 -2.16
C GLU A 308 17.40 3.77 -3.50
N GLY A 309 16.22 4.11 -4.03
CA GLY A 309 16.06 4.81 -5.31
C GLY A 309 16.34 3.96 -6.55
N ARG A 310 16.42 2.64 -6.43
CA ARG A 310 16.60 1.70 -7.54
C ARG A 310 15.30 1.41 -8.31
N TYR A 311 14.16 1.49 -7.64
CA TYR A 311 12.85 1.41 -8.28
C TYR A 311 12.42 2.81 -8.75
N PRO A 312 11.88 2.97 -9.98
CA PRO A 312 11.59 4.29 -10.54
C PRO A 312 10.52 5.08 -9.75
N SER A 313 10.64 6.40 -9.79
CA SER A 313 9.69 7.31 -9.17
C SER A 313 9.31 8.45 -10.15
N PRO A 314 8.07 8.45 -10.72
CA PRO A 314 7.07 7.41 -10.56
C PRO A 314 7.53 6.06 -11.13
N PRO A 315 6.94 4.89 -10.74
CA PRO A 315 5.66 4.74 -10.04
C PRO A 315 5.76 4.63 -8.50
N ALA A 316 6.91 4.87 -7.86
CA ALA A 316 6.98 5.13 -6.42
C ALA A 316 6.47 6.55 -6.11
N ARG A 317 5.78 6.72 -4.95
CA ARG A 317 5.11 8.00 -4.62
C ARG A 317 4.81 8.15 -3.14
N ASN A 318 4.61 9.39 -2.71
CA ASN A 318 4.03 9.68 -1.40
C ASN A 318 2.51 9.42 -1.38
N LEU A 319 2.01 9.02 -0.22
CA LEU A 319 0.59 8.90 0.08
C LEU A 319 0.21 9.99 1.08
N HIS A 320 -0.95 10.61 0.87
CA HIS A 320 -1.35 11.82 1.56
C HIS A 320 -2.69 11.67 2.28
N PHE A 321 -2.79 12.31 3.43
CA PHE A 321 -4.07 12.75 3.97
C PHE A 321 -4.35 14.16 3.48
N VAL A 322 -5.56 14.40 3.03
CA VAL A 322 -6.03 15.68 2.50
C VAL A 322 -7.23 16.15 3.29
N THR A 323 -7.27 17.43 3.62
CA THR A 323 -8.40 18.09 4.28
C THR A 323 -8.77 19.37 3.52
N LYS A 324 -9.97 19.92 3.77
CA LYS A 324 -10.36 21.23 3.27
C LYS A 324 -9.79 22.32 4.18
N GLY A 325 -8.68 22.93 3.78
CA GLY A 325 -7.90 23.80 4.64
C GLY A 325 -7.18 23.03 5.77
N SER A 326 -6.39 23.71 6.58
CA SER A 326 -5.73 23.09 7.74
C SER A 326 -6.78 22.54 8.71
N PRO A 327 -6.63 21.30 9.22
CA PRO A 327 -7.63 20.69 10.11
C PRO A 327 -7.74 21.47 11.41
N THR A 328 -8.96 21.88 11.77
CA THR A 328 -9.26 22.64 12.99
C THR A 328 -9.83 21.77 14.11
N ARG A 329 -10.49 20.65 13.77
CA ARG A 329 -11.03 19.71 14.77
C ARG A 329 -9.89 19.01 15.51
N GLU A 330 -9.91 19.09 16.83
CA GLU A 330 -8.82 18.55 17.66
C GLU A 330 -8.62 17.06 17.47
N VAL A 331 -9.71 16.28 17.39
CA VAL A 331 -9.64 14.82 17.15
C VAL A 331 -8.97 14.46 15.83
N VAL A 332 -9.19 15.26 14.76
CA VAL A 332 -8.57 15.08 13.46
C VAL A 332 -7.07 15.41 13.54
N ARG A 333 -6.75 16.55 14.16
CA ARG A 333 -5.35 16.98 14.36
C ARG A 333 -4.54 15.97 15.17
N GLU A 334 -5.15 15.43 16.24
CA GLU A 334 -4.48 14.45 17.10
C GLU A 334 -4.27 13.12 16.37
N PHE A 335 -5.25 12.64 15.60
CA PHE A 335 -5.07 11.46 14.77
C PHE A 335 -3.93 11.65 13.77
N VAL A 336 -3.89 12.77 13.06
CA VAL A 336 -2.81 13.06 12.09
C VAL A 336 -1.46 13.21 12.80
N ARG A 337 -1.40 13.87 13.95
CA ARG A 337 -0.18 14.00 14.76
C ARG A 337 0.35 12.62 15.16
N TRP A 338 -0.54 11.78 15.70
CA TRP A 338 -0.19 10.43 16.10
C TRP A 338 0.31 9.58 14.91
N VAL A 339 -0.33 9.70 13.74
CA VAL A 339 0.13 9.03 12.50
C VAL A 339 1.54 9.46 12.12
N LEU A 340 1.91 10.73 12.29
CA LEU A 340 3.25 11.25 11.98
C LEU A 340 4.31 10.92 13.06
N THR A 341 3.89 10.43 14.21
CA THR A 341 4.78 10.07 15.34
C THR A 341 4.71 8.58 15.64
N ASP A 342 3.95 8.18 16.66
CA ASP A 342 3.86 6.80 17.13
C ASP A 342 3.28 5.85 16.07
N GLY A 343 2.43 6.37 15.19
CA GLY A 343 1.85 5.60 14.09
C GLY A 343 2.86 5.11 13.06
N GLN A 344 4.02 5.77 12.93
CA GLN A 344 5.06 5.39 11.97
C GLN A 344 5.69 4.03 12.27
N GLN A 345 5.68 3.56 13.52
CA GLN A 345 6.21 2.23 13.88
C GLN A 345 5.48 1.08 13.18
N TYR A 346 4.21 1.28 12.78
CA TYR A 346 3.39 0.25 12.12
C TYR A 346 3.56 0.24 10.58
N VAL A 347 4.20 1.26 10.01
CA VAL A 347 4.35 1.43 8.55
C VAL A 347 5.11 0.27 7.90
N PRO A 348 6.31 -0.17 8.39
CA PRO A 348 7.06 -1.25 7.75
C PRO A 348 6.34 -2.60 7.84
N GLU A 349 5.73 -2.92 9.00
CA GLU A 349 4.98 -4.16 9.17
C GLU A 349 3.79 -4.25 8.21
N ALA A 350 3.08 -3.14 8.02
CA ALA A 350 1.97 -3.06 7.09
C ALA A 350 2.41 -3.10 5.61
N GLY A 351 3.71 -2.99 5.33
CA GLY A 351 4.28 -3.10 3.98
C GLY A 351 4.32 -1.79 3.21
N TYR A 352 4.48 -0.71 3.94
CA TYR A 352 4.70 0.62 3.39
C TYR A 352 6.11 1.12 3.74
N ILE A 353 6.48 2.26 3.18
CA ILE A 353 7.78 2.87 3.37
C ILE A 353 7.62 4.07 4.30
N THR A 354 8.36 4.08 5.40
CA THR A 354 8.39 5.22 6.32
C THR A 354 8.96 6.45 5.63
N LEU A 355 8.42 7.61 5.97
CA LEU A 355 9.01 8.87 5.55
C LEU A 355 10.32 9.11 6.30
N THR A 356 11.24 9.83 5.68
CA THR A 356 12.51 10.20 6.37
C THR A 356 12.21 11.06 7.60
N PRO A 357 13.08 11.04 8.63
CA PRO A 357 12.91 11.91 9.80
C PRO A 357 12.78 13.40 9.45
N ALA A 358 13.51 13.85 8.41
CA ALA A 358 13.41 15.22 7.92
C ALA A 358 12.02 15.51 7.32
N THR A 359 11.49 14.59 6.51
CA THR A 359 10.16 14.72 5.93
C THR A 359 9.08 14.68 7.03
N LEU A 360 9.17 13.75 7.99
CA LEU A 360 8.22 13.69 9.12
C LEU A 360 8.21 14.99 9.92
N LYS A 361 9.38 15.56 10.17
CA LYS A 361 9.49 16.86 10.84
C LYS A 361 8.82 17.98 10.03
N GLU A 362 9.06 18.04 8.72
CA GLU A 362 8.41 19.00 7.84
C GLU A 362 6.88 18.85 7.87
N GLN A 363 6.36 17.62 7.77
CA GLN A 363 4.92 17.36 7.83
C GLN A 363 4.32 17.75 9.19
N MET A 364 5.04 17.52 10.29
CA MET A 364 4.64 17.95 11.62
C MET A 364 4.62 19.49 11.74
N ASP A 365 5.67 20.16 11.28
CA ASP A 365 5.75 21.64 11.29
C ASP A 365 4.60 22.26 10.45
N LYS A 366 4.21 21.59 9.36
CA LYS A 366 3.06 21.94 8.52
C LYS A 366 1.73 21.76 9.28
N LEU A 367 1.55 20.65 9.99
CA LEU A 367 0.37 20.40 10.83
C LEU A 367 0.22 21.44 11.94
N GLU A 368 1.35 21.91 12.49
CA GLU A 368 1.39 22.92 13.55
C GLU A 368 1.34 24.37 13.05
N GLY A 369 1.27 24.56 11.71
CA GLY A 369 1.20 25.89 11.10
C GLY A 369 2.51 26.69 11.12
N LYS A 370 3.65 26.01 11.30
CA LYS A 370 4.97 26.63 11.30
C LYS A 370 5.56 26.87 9.91
N VAL A 371 4.99 26.20 8.89
CA VAL A 371 5.46 26.25 7.50
C VAL A 371 4.27 26.36 6.55
N GLU A 372 4.39 27.22 5.52
CA GLU A 372 3.40 27.31 4.45
C GLU A 372 3.41 26.08 3.54
N VAL A 373 2.23 25.70 3.05
CA VAL A 373 2.03 24.59 2.12
C VAL A 373 2.53 25.00 0.74
N LYS A 374 3.71 24.51 0.33
CA LYS A 374 4.19 24.69 -1.05
C LYS A 374 3.68 23.54 -1.93
N PRO A 375 3.29 23.81 -3.18
CA PRO A 375 2.91 22.76 -4.14
C PRO A 375 4.07 21.77 -4.33
N GLU A 376 3.76 20.48 -4.34
CA GLU A 376 4.73 19.43 -4.71
C GLU A 376 5.00 19.57 -6.22
N VAL A 377 6.19 20.06 -6.58
CA VAL A 377 6.59 20.20 -7.98
C VAL A 377 6.81 18.80 -8.54
N LYS A 378 6.05 18.41 -9.59
CA LYS A 378 6.38 17.21 -10.37
C LYS A 378 7.84 17.31 -10.81
N PRO A 379 8.66 16.26 -10.64
CA PRO A 379 9.97 16.25 -11.28
C PRO A 379 9.77 16.41 -12.78
N GLU A 380 10.26 17.53 -13.32
CA GLU A 380 10.28 17.74 -14.76
C GLU A 380 11.13 16.64 -15.38
N THR A 381 10.51 15.78 -16.19
CA THR A 381 11.23 14.89 -17.10
C THR A 381 12.02 15.79 -18.04
N LYS A 382 13.34 15.88 -17.81
CA LYS A 382 14.26 16.52 -18.74
C LYS A 382 14.18 15.75 -20.06
N THR A 383 13.36 16.25 -20.96
CA THR A 383 13.41 15.87 -22.38
C THR A 383 14.66 16.55 -22.97
N GLU A 384 15.79 15.89 -22.96
CA GLU A 384 16.90 16.27 -23.82
C GLU A 384 16.52 15.97 -25.26
N SER A 385 15.89 16.93 -25.91
CA SER A 385 15.82 16.97 -27.37
C SER A 385 17.13 17.56 -27.89
N LYS A 386 18.15 16.73 -28.06
CA LYS A 386 19.20 17.02 -29.02
C LYS A 386 18.70 16.62 -30.41
N SER A 387 18.14 17.60 -31.13
CA SER A 387 17.98 17.54 -32.57
C SER A 387 19.39 17.53 -33.19
N PRO A 388 19.74 16.59 -34.07
CA PRO A 388 20.98 16.70 -34.84
C PRO A 388 20.85 17.83 -35.87
N ALA A 389 21.80 18.77 -35.85
CA ALA A 389 21.93 19.81 -36.85
C ALA A 389 22.09 19.15 -38.25
N GLN A 390 21.24 19.52 -39.19
CA GLN A 390 21.42 19.25 -40.58
C GLN A 390 22.66 20.02 -41.10
N PRO A 391 23.53 19.43 -41.90
CA PRO A 391 24.57 20.16 -42.57
C PRO A 391 23.97 20.97 -43.73
N GLU A 392 24.22 22.27 -43.69
CA GLU A 392 23.90 23.18 -44.81
C GLU A 392 24.61 22.71 -46.09
N GLY A 393 23.81 22.41 -47.08
CA GLY A 393 24.30 22.13 -48.44
C GLY A 393 24.85 23.40 -49.06
N SER A 394 26.16 23.43 -49.31
CA SER A 394 26.85 24.39 -50.10
C SER A 394 26.33 24.36 -51.56
N SER A 395 25.65 25.42 -51.96
CA SER A 395 25.43 25.75 -53.37
C SER A 395 26.70 26.35 -53.96
N GLY A 396 27.23 25.72 -54.99
CA GLY A 396 28.34 26.24 -55.78
C GLY A 396 28.21 25.85 -57.25
N LYS A 397 27.75 26.79 -58.01
CA LYS A 397 27.81 26.93 -59.49
C LYS A 397 27.14 25.86 -60.36
#